data_116b627620554f19fc98555b6fba7171
#
_entry.id   116b627620554f19fc98555b6fba7171
#
_cell.length_a   1.000
_cell.length_b   1.000
_cell.length_c   1.000
_cell.angle_alpha   90.00
_cell.angle_beta   90.00
_cell.angle_gamma   90.00
#
_symmetry.space_group_name_H-M   'P 1'
#
loop_
_entity.id
_entity.type
_entity.pdbx_description
1 polymer ?
#
loop_
_entity_poly.entity_id
_entity_poly.type
_entity_poly.pdbx_seq_one_letter_code
_entity_poly.pdbx_strand_id
1 'polypeptide(L)'
;MTKNYMDRQVLAVLKINLQHQFGWNEIQYGHLVFAFQTAYALGMLVVGRFIDRLGTRVGYAVTIGFWSLASIAHGFMNSLGGFLVARFALGFGESGVFPASLKAVAEWFPKKERALATGIFNAGTNVGAALTPLLVPFIFARWGWRGCFFAVGALGFIGLALWLWLYRPPEQHAQCSTEELQHIRSDVTESSGKFSVGEILRHRQTWAFVSGKFLIDPIWWFYLFWMPDFLERRHGLSLRQIGLPILVIYVLADFGSVGGGWLSSFLLHRGKTVNLARKTALLVCAICVVPIIFASRVSSVWAAVLLVGLAAAAHQGFSTNLLTLPSDMFPARVVASVAGLGGAAGAVGGMLIAEVVAHILQWTGSYTIPFLIAGSAYLLALAVMQLLVPKLEAVRIAIPPTA
;
A
#
# COMPACT_ATOMS: atom_id res chain seq x y z
N MET A 1 0.48 -1.99 10.77
CA MET A 1 0.63 -1.17 9.56
C MET A 1 1.56 0.03 9.75
N THR A 2 1.38 0.87 10.77
CA THR A 2 2.21 2.09 11.00
C THR A 2 3.71 1.80 10.94
N LYS A 3 4.21 0.86 11.76
CA LYS A 3 5.63 0.50 11.82
C LYS A 3 6.19 0.00 10.48
N ASN A 4 5.41 -0.78 9.76
CA ASN A 4 5.76 -1.31 8.45
C ASN A 4 6.05 -0.18 7.43
N TYR A 5 5.19 0.84 7.39
CA TYR A 5 5.42 2.01 6.54
C TYR A 5 6.56 2.90 7.04
N MET A 6 6.83 2.92 8.34
CA MET A 6 8.03 3.57 8.86
C MET A 6 9.31 2.93 8.31
N ASP A 7 9.42 1.59 8.31
CA ASP A 7 10.60 0.89 7.76
C ASP A 7 10.85 1.21 6.28
N ARG A 8 9.77 1.29 5.49
CA ARG A 8 9.86 1.64 4.06
C ARG A 8 10.37 3.06 3.86
N GLN A 9 9.88 3.98 4.67
CA GLN A 9 10.17 5.40 4.56
C GLN A 9 11.57 5.80 5.02
N VAL A 10 12.19 5.08 5.97
CA VAL A 10 13.55 5.41 6.45
C VAL A 10 14.52 5.51 5.29
N LEU A 11 14.54 4.54 4.36
CA LEU A 11 15.43 4.57 3.21
C LEU A 11 15.12 5.76 2.28
N ALA A 12 13.84 6.06 2.06
CA ALA A 12 13.41 7.15 1.19
C ALA A 12 13.82 8.53 1.76
N VAL A 13 13.63 8.72 3.06
CA VAL A 13 14.01 9.95 3.76
C VAL A 13 15.53 10.14 3.82
N LEU A 14 16.28 9.05 3.93
CA LEU A 14 17.74 9.07 3.99
C LEU A 14 18.41 8.98 2.62
N LYS A 15 17.66 8.93 1.50
CA LYS A 15 18.17 8.65 0.16
C LYS A 15 19.40 9.49 -0.17
N ILE A 16 19.31 10.81 -0.10
CA ILE A 16 20.39 11.72 -0.48
C ILE A 16 21.61 11.54 0.42
N ASN A 17 21.38 11.38 1.74
CA ASN A 17 22.48 11.14 2.69
C ASN A 17 23.22 9.83 2.38
N LEU A 18 22.48 8.74 2.05
CA LEU A 18 23.08 7.47 1.70
C LEU A 18 23.77 7.51 0.33
N GLN A 19 23.20 8.22 -0.65
CA GLN A 19 23.83 8.45 -1.95
C GLN A 19 25.19 9.17 -1.79
N HIS A 20 25.25 10.22 -0.96
CA HIS A 20 26.51 10.91 -0.66
C HIS A 20 27.49 10.01 0.11
N GLN A 21 27.02 9.23 1.07
CA GLN A 21 27.87 8.37 1.89
C GLN A 21 28.51 7.22 1.10
N PHE A 22 27.76 6.62 0.18
CA PHE A 22 28.19 5.41 -0.54
C PHE A 22 28.48 5.63 -2.03
N GLY A 23 28.30 6.84 -2.53
CA GLY A 23 28.47 7.15 -3.95
C GLY A 23 27.42 6.52 -4.87
N TRP A 24 26.20 6.26 -4.35
CA TRP A 24 25.14 5.63 -5.15
C TRP A 24 24.52 6.60 -6.14
N ASN A 25 24.27 6.09 -7.34
CA ASN A 25 23.49 6.79 -8.35
C ASN A 25 21.99 6.48 -8.23
N GLU A 26 21.16 7.10 -9.10
CA GLU A 26 19.71 6.91 -9.11
C GLU A 26 19.30 5.47 -9.40
N ILE A 27 19.99 4.81 -10.34
CA ILE A 27 19.69 3.42 -10.72
C ILE A 27 19.96 2.48 -9.55
N GLN A 28 21.06 2.67 -8.81
CA GLN A 28 21.38 1.87 -7.65
C GLN A 28 20.34 2.03 -6.54
N TYR A 29 19.82 3.25 -6.32
CA TYR A 29 18.69 3.44 -5.42
C TYR A 29 17.42 2.75 -5.94
N GLY A 30 17.13 2.84 -7.23
CA GLY A 30 16.02 2.11 -7.87
C GLY A 30 16.10 0.60 -7.62
N HIS A 31 17.28 0.00 -7.75
CA HIS A 31 17.51 -1.41 -7.45
C HIS A 31 17.21 -1.77 -5.99
N LEU A 32 17.47 -0.88 -5.02
CA LEU A 32 17.10 -1.09 -3.62
C LEU A 32 15.58 -1.13 -3.42
N VAL A 33 14.85 -0.25 -4.10
CA VAL A 33 13.38 -0.24 -4.08
C VAL A 33 12.83 -1.46 -4.81
N PHE A 34 13.39 -1.80 -5.98
CA PHE A 34 13.01 -2.98 -6.77
C PHE A 34 13.21 -4.28 -5.98
N ALA A 35 14.35 -4.45 -5.30
CA ALA A 35 14.63 -5.63 -4.47
C ALA A 35 13.58 -5.82 -3.37
N PHE A 36 13.21 -4.74 -2.69
CA PHE A 36 12.15 -4.76 -1.69
C PHE A 36 10.80 -5.18 -2.29
N GLN A 37 10.38 -4.56 -3.39
CA GLN A 37 9.10 -4.83 -4.03
C GLN A 37 9.01 -6.25 -4.57
N THR A 38 10.11 -6.76 -5.17
CA THR A 38 10.21 -8.14 -5.64
C THR A 38 10.02 -9.13 -4.50
N ALA A 39 10.76 -8.94 -3.41
CA ALA A 39 10.65 -9.79 -2.23
C ALA A 39 9.26 -9.73 -1.60
N TYR A 40 8.66 -8.55 -1.55
CA TYR A 40 7.30 -8.35 -1.05
C TYR A 40 6.26 -9.10 -1.90
N ALA A 41 6.36 -9.00 -3.23
CA ALA A 41 5.47 -9.71 -4.16
C ALA A 41 5.61 -11.24 -4.03
N LEU A 42 6.84 -11.76 -4.01
CA LEU A 42 7.12 -13.18 -3.82
C LEU A 42 6.64 -13.67 -2.44
N GLY A 43 6.88 -12.88 -1.41
CA GLY A 43 6.48 -13.20 -0.06
C GLY A 43 4.95 -13.30 0.08
N MET A 44 4.18 -12.45 -0.57
CA MET A 44 2.72 -12.51 -0.56
C MET A 44 2.16 -13.85 -1.07
N LEU A 45 2.88 -14.54 -1.97
CA LEU A 45 2.46 -15.85 -2.47
C LEU A 45 2.67 -16.98 -1.46
N VAL A 46 3.64 -16.82 -0.55
CA VAL A 46 4.11 -17.89 0.35
C VAL A 46 3.71 -17.65 1.79
N VAL A 47 3.87 -16.41 2.28
CA VAL A 47 3.75 -16.08 3.71
C VAL A 47 2.32 -16.23 4.21
N GLY A 48 1.30 -16.01 3.36
CA GLY A 48 -0.09 -16.29 3.72
C GLY A 48 -0.30 -17.75 4.15
N ARG A 49 0.21 -18.70 3.36
CA ARG A 49 0.14 -20.14 3.69
C ARG A 49 0.93 -20.50 4.94
N PHE A 50 2.06 -19.84 5.15
CA PHE A 50 2.86 -19.99 6.37
C PHE A 50 2.08 -19.55 7.61
N ILE A 51 1.43 -18.39 7.56
CA ILE A 51 0.57 -17.87 8.63
C ILE A 51 -0.63 -18.80 8.86
N ASP A 52 -1.19 -19.39 7.81
CA ASP A 52 -2.30 -20.33 7.94
C ASP A 52 -1.91 -21.61 8.69
N ARG A 53 -0.70 -22.11 8.47
CA ARG A 53 -0.18 -23.32 9.15
C ARG A 53 0.19 -23.09 10.61
N LEU A 54 0.79 -21.93 10.93
CA LEU A 54 1.25 -21.62 12.30
C LEU A 54 0.17 -20.95 13.16
N GLY A 55 -0.94 -20.56 12.54
CA GLY A 55 -1.93 -19.71 13.18
C GLY A 55 -1.51 -18.23 13.21
N THR A 56 -2.51 -17.35 13.33
CA THR A 56 -2.32 -15.89 13.22
C THR A 56 -1.34 -15.34 14.24
N ARG A 57 -1.44 -15.80 15.50
CA ARG A 57 -0.60 -15.30 16.61
C ARG A 57 0.89 -15.55 16.37
N VAL A 58 1.26 -16.79 16.11
CA VAL A 58 2.66 -17.18 15.93
C VAL A 58 3.18 -16.79 14.56
N GLY A 59 2.39 -17.02 13.51
CA GLY A 59 2.78 -16.68 12.15
C GLY A 59 3.09 -15.19 11.98
N TYR A 60 2.24 -14.32 12.53
CA TYR A 60 2.49 -12.88 12.48
C TYR A 60 3.66 -12.45 13.37
N ALA A 61 3.81 -13.05 14.58
CA ALA A 61 4.94 -12.79 15.44
C ALA A 61 6.29 -13.10 14.77
N VAL A 62 6.39 -14.23 14.06
CA VAL A 62 7.59 -14.61 13.30
C VAL A 62 7.88 -13.59 12.19
N THR A 63 6.86 -13.16 11.45
CA THR A 63 7.06 -12.14 10.40
C THR A 63 7.49 -10.81 11.00
N ILE A 64 6.88 -10.34 12.11
CA ILE A 64 7.29 -9.11 12.82
C ILE A 64 8.75 -9.20 13.26
N GLY A 65 9.15 -10.28 13.91
CA GLY A 65 10.53 -10.51 14.35
C GLY A 65 11.50 -10.47 13.19
N PHE A 66 11.18 -11.20 12.11
CA PHE A 66 12.04 -11.29 10.94
C PHE A 66 12.25 -9.93 10.26
N TRP A 67 11.17 -9.17 9.95
CA TRP A 67 11.37 -7.88 9.31
C TRP A 67 12.01 -6.84 10.22
N SER A 68 11.80 -6.94 11.55
CA SER A 68 12.45 -6.04 12.50
C SER A 68 13.96 -6.28 12.54
N LEU A 69 14.40 -7.54 12.50
CA LEU A 69 15.81 -7.89 12.33
C LEU A 69 16.37 -7.40 10.99
N ALA A 70 15.61 -7.59 9.89
CA ALA A 70 16.00 -7.11 8.57
C ALA A 70 16.12 -5.56 8.54
N SER A 71 15.22 -4.84 9.23
CA SER A 71 15.31 -3.39 9.39
C SER A 71 16.60 -2.98 10.12
N ILE A 72 16.89 -3.59 11.26
CA ILE A 72 18.14 -3.38 12.02
C ILE A 72 19.37 -3.72 11.18
N ALA A 73 19.30 -4.81 10.39
CA ALA A 73 20.41 -5.25 9.56
C ALA A 73 20.93 -4.17 8.60
N HIS A 74 20.05 -3.27 8.10
CA HIS A 74 20.47 -2.13 7.28
C HIS A 74 21.53 -1.26 7.97
N GLY A 75 21.42 -1.07 9.29
CA GLY A 75 22.38 -0.27 10.06
C GLY A 75 23.81 -0.85 10.09
N PHE A 76 23.97 -2.15 9.78
CA PHE A 76 25.28 -2.80 9.69
C PHE A 76 25.86 -2.86 8.26
N MET A 77 25.05 -2.51 7.25
CA MET A 77 25.48 -2.61 5.85
C MET A 77 26.45 -1.49 5.47
N ASN A 78 27.47 -1.85 4.69
CA ASN A 78 28.51 -0.96 4.20
C ASN A 78 28.66 -0.99 2.67
N SER A 79 27.80 -1.72 1.97
CA SER A 79 27.85 -1.87 0.51
C SER A 79 26.46 -1.95 -0.08
N LEU A 80 26.33 -1.63 -1.38
CA LEU A 80 25.09 -1.77 -2.13
C LEU A 80 24.53 -3.18 -2.04
N GLY A 81 25.38 -4.21 -2.21
CA GLY A 81 24.98 -5.62 -2.10
C GLY A 81 24.38 -5.96 -0.74
N GLY A 82 24.98 -5.47 0.35
CA GLY A 82 24.46 -5.65 1.70
C GLY A 82 23.08 -5.01 1.87
N PHE A 83 22.92 -3.76 1.38
CA PHE A 83 21.61 -3.10 1.40
C PHE A 83 20.57 -3.80 0.53
N LEU A 84 20.94 -4.34 -0.64
CA LEU A 84 20.02 -5.13 -1.49
C LEU A 84 19.51 -6.37 -0.75
N VAL A 85 20.40 -7.12 -0.09
CA VAL A 85 20.02 -8.30 0.71
C VAL A 85 19.12 -7.90 1.88
N ALA A 86 19.47 -6.84 2.61
CA ALA A 86 18.66 -6.36 3.73
C ALA A 86 17.27 -5.85 3.25
N ARG A 87 17.20 -5.16 2.11
CA ARG A 87 15.92 -4.70 1.49
C ARG A 87 15.08 -5.88 1.02
N PHE A 88 15.69 -6.90 0.44
CA PHE A 88 14.98 -8.12 0.04
C PHE A 88 14.43 -8.84 1.28
N ALA A 89 15.24 -9.05 2.31
CA ALA A 89 14.80 -9.66 3.56
C ALA A 89 13.66 -8.85 4.21
N LEU A 90 13.77 -7.51 4.25
CA LEU A 90 12.73 -6.65 4.78
C LEU A 90 11.42 -6.81 4.00
N GLY A 91 11.47 -6.73 2.67
CA GLY A 91 10.28 -6.87 1.81
C GLY A 91 9.61 -8.23 1.99
N PHE A 92 10.40 -9.31 2.06
CA PHE A 92 9.88 -10.66 2.29
C PHE A 92 9.18 -10.77 3.66
N GLY A 93 9.79 -10.27 4.73
CA GLY A 93 9.20 -10.28 6.06
C GLY A 93 7.92 -9.45 6.16
N GLU A 94 7.92 -8.27 5.55
CA GLU A 94 6.77 -7.36 5.55
C GLU A 94 5.57 -7.87 4.75
N SER A 95 5.77 -8.78 3.80
CA SER A 95 4.68 -9.36 3.01
C SER A 95 3.62 -10.09 3.84
N GLY A 96 3.98 -10.52 5.06
CA GLY A 96 3.06 -11.16 6.00
C GLY A 96 2.09 -10.21 6.71
N VAL A 97 2.37 -8.90 6.70
CA VAL A 97 1.58 -7.92 7.46
C VAL A 97 0.11 -7.91 7.03
N PHE A 98 -0.12 -7.79 5.72
CA PHE A 98 -1.47 -7.66 5.19
C PHE A 98 -2.31 -8.94 5.38
N PRO A 99 -1.84 -10.14 4.96
CA PRO A 99 -2.59 -11.37 5.18
C PRO A 99 -2.82 -11.68 6.67
N ALA A 100 -1.84 -11.45 7.54
CA ALA A 100 -2.01 -11.64 8.98
C ALA A 100 -3.05 -10.68 9.58
N SER A 101 -3.03 -9.41 9.17
CA SER A 101 -4.01 -8.42 9.65
C SER A 101 -5.43 -8.76 9.20
N LEU A 102 -5.62 -9.15 7.93
CA LEU A 102 -6.91 -9.59 7.42
C LEU A 102 -7.42 -10.84 8.15
N LYS A 103 -6.51 -11.79 8.45
CA LYS A 103 -6.86 -13.00 9.18
C LYS A 103 -7.25 -12.68 10.63
N ALA A 104 -6.50 -11.80 11.31
CA ALA A 104 -6.85 -11.33 12.65
C ALA A 104 -8.24 -10.64 12.68
N VAL A 105 -8.52 -9.80 11.68
CA VAL A 105 -9.85 -9.19 11.52
C VAL A 105 -10.93 -10.26 11.28
N ALA A 106 -10.64 -11.26 10.46
CA ALA A 106 -11.60 -12.34 10.18
C ALA A 106 -11.87 -13.22 11.40
N GLU A 107 -10.91 -13.36 12.32
CA GLU A 107 -11.02 -14.11 13.56
C GLU A 107 -11.82 -13.34 14.65
N TRP A 108 -11.69 -12.00 14.71
CA TRP A 108 -12.25 -11.18 15.79
C TRP A 108 -13.54 -10.41 15.42
N PHE A 109 -13.88 -10.31 14.13
CA PHE A 109 -15.02 -9.50 13.70
C PHE A 109 -15.99 -10.29 12.84
N PRO A 110 -17.31 -10.17 13.05
CA PRO A 110 -18.32 -10.69 12.14
C PRO A 110 -18.21 -9.99 10.77
N LYS A 111 -18.67 -10.63 9.71
CA LYS A 111 -18.50 -10.14 8.30
C LYS A 111 -18.93 -8.69 8.13
N LYS A 112 -20.01 -8.26 8.81
CA LYS A 112 -20.54 -6.90 8.69
C LYS A 112 -19.59 -5.82 9.20
N GLU A 113 -18.70 -6.14 10.14
CA GLU A 113 -17.80 -5.19 10.81
C GLU A 113 -16.36 -5.25 10.22
N ARG A 114 -16.02 -6.30 9.47
CA ARG A 114 -14.67 -6.49 8.92
C ARG A 114 -14.20 -5.34 8.05
N ALA A 115 -15.09 -4.72 7.28
CA ALA A 115 -14.73 -3.61 6.41
C ALA A 115 -14.24 -2.40 7.23
N LEU A 116 -14.92 -2.07 8.32
CA LEU A 116 -14.52 -1.00 9.22
C LEU A 116 -13.19 -1.32 9.92
N ALA A 117 -13.04 -2.52 10.47
CA ALA A 117 -11.82 -2.96 11.14
C ALA A 117 -10.63 -2.95 10.16
N THR A 118 -10.82 -3.39 8.91
CA THR A 118 -9.82 -3.33 7.84
C THR A 118 -9.44 -1.88 7.51
N GLY A 119 -10.41 -0.98 7.43
CA GLY A 119 -10.17 0.44 7.20
C GLY A 119 -9.32 1.07 8.31
N ILE A 120 -9.62 0.76 9.57
CA ILE A 120 -8.89 1.29 10.74
C ILE A 120 -7.42 0.83 10.70
N PHE A 121 -7.14 -0.47 10.52
CA PHE A 121 -5.75 -0.90 10.48
C PHE A 121 -5.00 -0.37 9.25
N ASN A 122 -5.70 -0.21 8.12
CA ASN A 122 -5.09 0.32 6.90
C ASN A 122 -4.73 1.80 7.01
N ALA A 123 -5.50 2.61 7.74
CA ALA A 123 -5.18 4.01 8.03
C ALA A 123 -3.80 4.16 8.72
N GLY A 124 -3.37 3.16 9.47
CA GLY A 124 -2.03 3.12 10.05
C GLY A 124 -0.88 3.21 9.02
N THR A 125 -1.13 2.92 7.74
CA THR A 125 -0.11 3.03 6.67
C THR A 125 0.32 4.49 6.47
N ASN A 126 -0.65 5.39 6.34
CA ASN A 126 -0.39 6.81 6.13
C ASN A 126 0.21 7.45 7.39
N VAL A 127 -0.24 7.03 8.58
CA VAL A 127 0.36 7.45 9.85
C VAL A 127 1.85 7.11 9.89
N GLY A 128 2.23 5.89 9.50
CA GLY A 128 3.64 5.47 9.44
C GLY A 128 4.46 6.28 8.44
N ALA A 129 3.90 6.50 7.25
CA ALA A 129 4.54 7.28 6.20
C ALA A 129 4.72 8.76 6.60
N ALA A 130 3.76 9.35 7.33
CA ALA A 130 3.80 10.71 7.81
C ALA A 130 4.76 10.92 9.00
N LEU A 131 4.80 9.97 9.94
CA LEU A 131 5.62 10.08 11.14
C LEU A 131 7.13 9.94 10.84
N THR A 132 7.51 9.14 9.86
CA THR A 132 8.92 8.86 9.59
C THR A 132 9.72 10.10 9.21
N PRO A 133 9.28 10.96 8.29
CA PRO A 133 10.00 12.19 7.95
C PRO A 133 10.05 13.21 9.09
N LEU A 134 9.20 13.08 10.10
CA LEU A 134 9.26 13.89 11.31
C LEU A 134 10.29 13.35 12.30
N LEU A 135 10.38 12.02 12.47
CA LEU A 135 11.22 11.38 13.47
C LEU A 135 12.67 11.19 13.00
N VAL A 136 12.86 10.78 11.73
CA VAL A 136 14.19 10.46 11.19
C VAL A 136 15.19 11.60 11.32
N PRO A 137 14.86 12.89 11.07
CA PRO A 137 15.81 13.98 11.22
C PRO A 137 16.38 14.14 12.63
N PHE A 138 15.57 13.90 13.69
CA PHE A 138 16.01 13.96 15.09
C PHE A 138 16.95 12.79 15.43
N ILE A 139 16.60 11.59 14.96
CA ILE A 139 17.41 10.39 15.16
C ILE A 139 18.73 10.54 14.39
N PHE A 140 18.65 10.99 13.14
CA PHE A 140 19.82 11.21 12.27
C PHE A 140 20.81 12.22 12.88
N ALA A 141 20.31 13.32 13.42
CA ALA A 141 21.14 14.36 14.01
C ALA A 141 21.95 13.85 15.21
N ARG A 142 21.45 12.83 15.94
CA ARG A 142 22.09 12.31 17.15
C ARG A 142 22.91 11.04 16.91
N TRP A 143 22.45 10.16 16.04
CA TRP A 143 23.03 8.82 15.85
C TRP A 143 23.36 8.50 14.38
N GLY A 144 23.23 9.48 13.48
CA GLY A 144 23.48 9.30 12.06
C GLY A 144 22.45 8.35 11.39
N TRP A 145 22.71 8.01 10.14
CA TRP A 145 21.81 7.15 9.35
C TRP A 145 21.67 5.73 9.91
N ARG A 146 22.73 5.16 10.50
CA ARG A 146 22.67 3.83 11.15
C ARG A 146 21.70 3.83 12.32
N GLY A 147 21.73 4.87 13.14
CA GLY A 147 20.82 5.04 14.26
C GLY A 147 19.35 5.06 13.84
N CYS A 148 19.03 5.59 12.65
CA CYS A 148 17.66 5.58 12.14
C CYS A 148 17.15 4.15 11.90
N PHE A 149 17.96 3.28 11.28
CA PHE A 149 17.59 1.88 11.07
C PHE A 149 17.51 1.10 12.38
N PHE A 150 18.44 1.32 13.30
CA PHE A 150 18.42 0.68 14.61
C PHE A 150 17.18 1.09 15.42
N ALA A 151 16.88 2.38 15.51
CA ALA A 151 15.74 2.86 16.28
C ALA A 151 14.41 2.38 15.70
N VAL A 152 14.20 2.55 14.39
CA VAL A 152 12.95 2.13 13.75
C VAL A 152 12.82 0.60 13.77
N GLY A 153 13.93 -0.15 13.55
CA GLY A 153 13.91 -1.60 13.64
C GLY A 153 13.60 -2.10 15.06
N ALA A 154 14.16 -1.44 16.09
CA ALA A 154 13.90 -1.77 17.50
C ALA A 154 12.43 -1.55 17.91
N LEU A 155 11.76 -0.50 17.37
CA LEU A 155 10.31 -0.30 17.57
C LEU A 155 9.48 -1.51 17.15
N GLY A 156 9.97 -2.32 16.19
CA GLY A 156 9.31 -3.55 15.78
C GLY A 156 9.23 -4.59 16.87
N PHE A 157 10.26 -4.70 17.74
CA PHE A 157 10.23 -5.62 18.87
C PHE A 157 9.27 -5.16 19.96
N ILE A 158 9.04 -3.85 20.12
CA ILE A 158 7.97 -3.34 20.98
C ILE A 158 6.62 -3.78 20.42
N GLY A 159 6.42 -3.62 19.10
CA GLY A 159 5.22 -4.09 18.42
C GLY A 159 5.03 -5.61 18.55
N LEU A 160 6.11 -6.38 18.44
CA LEU A 160 6.11 -7.84 18.66
C LEU A 160 5.70 -8.21 20.09
N ALA A 161 6.27 -7.57 21.09
CA ALA A 161 5.93 -7.78 22.49
C ALA A 161 4.46 -7.47 22.77
N LEU A 162 3.96 -6.31 22.27
CA LEU A 162 2.57 -5.94 22.37
C LEU A 162 1.64 -6.94 21.67
N TRP A 163 2.02 -7.40 20.47
CA TRP A 163 1.27 -8.41 19.74
C TRP A 163 1.15 -9.72 20.52
N LEU A 164 2.25 -10.25 21.02
CA LEU A 164 2.26 -11.49 21.79
C LEU A 164 1.53 -11.38 23.12
N TRP A 165 1.51 -10.19 23.70
CA TRP A 165 0.80 -9.92 24.96
C TRP A 165 -0.70 -9.77 24.75
N LEU A 166 -1.11 -8.97 23.78
CA LEU A 166 -2.51 -8.59 23.57
C LEU A 166 -3.28 -9.58 22.71
N TYR A 167 -2.64 -10.12 21.65
CA TYR A 167 -3.37 -10.93 20.68
C TYR A 167 -3.45 -12.40 21.10
N ARG A 168 -4.68 -12.90 21.15
CA ARG A 168 -5.02 -14.34 21.20
C ARG A 168 -6.23 -14.58 20.32
N PRO A 169 -6.43 -15.79 19.75
CA PRO A 169 -7.71 -16.13 19.13
C PRO A 169 -8.88 -15.93 20.10
N PRO A 170 -10.08 -15.55 19.63
CA PRO A 170 -11.23 -15.29 20.51
C PRO A 170 -11.52 -16.40 21.49
N GLU A 171 -11.40 -17.67 21.07
CA GLU A 171 -11.64 -18.85 21.89
C GLU A 171 -10.63 -19.03 23.06
N GLN A 172 -9.48 -18.40 22.96
CA GLN A 172 -8.39 -18.48 23.94
C GLN A 172 -8.21 -17.18 24.74
N HIS A 173 -9.04 -16.17 24.43
CA HIS A 173 -8.90 -14.86 25.07
C HIS A 173 -9.71 -14.78 26.35
N ALA A 174 -9.02 -14.62 27.49
CA ALA A 174 -9.65 -14.66 28.82
C ALA A 174 -10.74 -13.60 29.06
N GLN A 175 -10.72 -12.50 28.32
CA GLN A 175 -11.70 -11.41 28.43
C GLN A 175 -12.84 -11.50 27.42
N CYS A 176 -12.80 -12.46 26.49
CA CYS A 176 -13.88 -12.65 25.52
C CYS A 176 -15.04 -13.37 26.20
N SER A 177 -16.20 -12.72 26.30
CA SER A 177 -17.40 -13.33 26.88
C SER A 177 -18.02 -14.34 25.91
N THR A 178 -18.85 -15.24 26.41
CA THR A 178 -19.59 -16.20 25.59
C THR A 178 -20.52 -15.49 24.61
N GLU A 179 -21.11 -14.36 25.00
CA GLU A 179 -21.98 -13.54 24.15
C GLU A 179 -21.20 -12.87 23.03
N GLU A 180 -20.01 -12.32 23.33
CA GLU A 180 -19.11 -11.75 22.35
C GLU A 180 -18.63 -12.81 21.35
N LEU A 181 -18.28 -14.01 21.81
CA LEU A 181 -17.90 -15.12 20.95
C LEU A 181 -19.05 -15.55 20.02
N GLN A 182 -20.29 -15.56 20.52
CA GLN A 182 -21.48 -15.81 19.70
C GLN A 182 -21.68 -14.71 18.67
N HIS A 183 -21.49 -13.44 19.05
CA HIS A 183 -21.56 -12.31 18.11
C HIS A 183 -20.52 -12.43 16.99
N ILE A 184 -19.24 -12.71 17.33
CA ILE A 184 -18.16 -12.92 16.37
C ILE A 184 -18.50 -14.05 15.36
N ARG A 185 -19.14 -15.11 15.84
CA ARG A 185 -19.52 -16.30 15.05
C ARG A 185 -20.88 -16.20 14.35
N SER A 186 -21.63 -15.12 14.54
CA SER A 186 -23.00 -14.97 14.04
C SER A 186 -23.12 -15.10 12.51
N ASP A 187 -22.05 -14.87 11.76
CA ASP A 187 -22.01 -14.87 10.30
C ASP A 187 -21.27 -16.08 9.68
N VAL A 188 -21.00 -17.13 10.45
CA VAL A 188 -20.24 -18.31 9.98
C VAL A 188 -21.16 -19.27 9.25
N THR A 189 -21.64 -18.89 8.07
CA THR A 189 -22.28 -19.85 7.16
C THR A 189 -21.98 -19.48 5.72
N GLU A 190 -20.89 -20.03 5.17
CA GLU A 190 -20.76 -20.13 3.72
C GLU A 190 -19.99 -21.37 3.30
N SER A 191 -20.64 -22.13 2.42
CA SER A 191 -20.09 -23.25 1.69
C SER A 191 -18.77 -22.89 0.99
N SER A 192 -17.73 -23.60 1.32
CA SER A 192 -16.44 -23.60 0.67
C SER A 192 -16.50 -24.24 -0.72
N GLY A 193 -17.11 -23.57 -1.70
CA GLY A 193 -17.00 -23.97 -3.09
C GLY A 193 -15.59 -23.67 -3.59
N LYS A 194 -14.83 -24.66 -4.04
CA LYS A 194 -13.52 -24.48 -4.68
C LYS A 194 -13.72 -23.82 -6.04
N PHE A 195 -13.10 -22.65 -6.27
CA PHE A 195 -13.05 -22.02 -7.58
C PHE A 195 -11.69 -22.21 -8.21
N SER A 196 -11.68 -22.39 -9.53
CA SER A 196 -10.46 -22.36 -10.32
C SER A 196 -10.06 -20.89 -10.59
N VAL A 197 -8.81 -20.55 -10.32
CA VAL A 197 -8.23 -19.24 -10.71
C VAL A 197 -8.39 -19.03 -12.22
N GLY A 198 -8.29 -20.10 -13.02
CA GLY A 198 -8.48 -20.05 -14.47
C GLY A 198 -9.87 -19.58 -14.90
N GLU A 199 -10.91 -19.87 -14.10
CA GLU A 199 -12.26 -19.39 -14.37
C GLU A 199 -12.39 -17.89 -14.14
N ILE A 200 -11.81 -17.38 -13.05
CA ILE A 200 -11.77 -15.95 -12.73
C ILE A 200 -11.05 -15.16 -13.83
N LEU A 201 -9.94 -15.68 -14.37
CA LEU A 201 -9.14 -15.04 -15.42
C LEU A 201 -9.85 -14.95 -16.77
N ARG A 202 -10.93 -15.70 -17.01
CA ARG A 202 -11.71 -15.62 -18.25
C ARG A 202 -12.62 -14.39 -18.32
N HIS A 203 -12.88 -13.73 -17.19
CA HIS A 203 -13.80 -12.61 -17.12
C HIS A 203 -13.11 -11.27 -17.37
N ARG A 204 -13.68 -10.45 -18.25
CA ARG A 204 -13.18 -9.08 -18.54
C ARG A 204 -13.16 -8.19 -17.30
N GLN A 205 -14.08 -8.43 -16.37
CA GLN A 205 -14.18 -7.72 -15.09
C GLN A 205 -12.92 -7.92 -14.23
N THR A 206 -12.33 -9.12 -14.27
CA THR A 206 -11.05 -9.38 -13.60
C THR A 206 -9.95 -8.51 -14.17
N TRP A 207 -9.83 -8.46 -15.49
CA TRP A 207 -8.79 -7.70 -16.17
C TRP A 207 -8.99 -6.19 -16.04
N ALA A 208 -10.22 -5.70 -15.95
CA ALA A 208 -10.51 -4.31 -15.66
C ALA A 208 -10.01 -3.90 -14.26
N PHE A 209 -10.22 -4.74 -13.24
CA PHE A 209 -9.70 -4.50 -11.90
C PHE A 209 -8.17 -4.65 -11.83
N VAL A 210 -7.62 -5.71 -12.41
CA VAL A 210 -6.18 -6.01 -12.44
C VAL A 210 -5.40 -4.90 -13.15
N SER A 211 -5.87 -4.45 -14.33
CA SER A 211 -5.23 -3.33 -15.06
C SER A 211 -5.35 -2.01 -14.31
N GLY A 212 -6.49 -1.76 -13.65
CA GLY A 212 -6.65 -0.60 -12.78
C GLY A 212 -5.58 -0.58 -11.68
N LYS A 213 -5.43 -1.67 -10.95
CA LYS A 213 -4.40 -1.82 -9.91
C LYS A 213 -2.98 -1.69 -10.46
N PHE A 214 -2.68 -2.36 -11.59
CA PHE A 214 -1.38 -2.29 -12.23
C PHE A 214 -0.97 -0.87 -12.64
N LEU A 215 -1.92 -0.03 -13.06
CA LEU A 215 -1.64 1.33 -13.51
C LEU A 215 -1.55 2.35 -12.38
N ILE A 216 -2.33 2.19 -11.29
CA ILE A 216 -2.38 3.23 -10.24
C ILE A 216 -1.47 2.94 -9.04
N ASP A 217 -1.30 1.67 -8.63
CA ASP A 217 -0.47 1.34 -7.47
C ASP A 217 1.00 1.76 -7.65
N PRO A 218 1.61 1.65 -8.86
CA PRO A 218 2.94 2.19 -9.13
C PRO A 218 3.09 3.66 -8.74
N ILE A 219 2.05 4.46 -8.96
CA ILE A 219 2.09 5.89 -8.66
C ILE A 219 2.14 6.15 -7.15
N TRP A 220 1.43 5.32 -6.36
CA TRP A 220 1.56 5.38 -4.90
C TRP A 220 2.97 5.05 -4.42
N TRP A 221 3.60 4.03 -4.99
CA TRP A 221 4.99 3.66 -4.68
C TRP A 221 5.98 4.74 -5.10
N PHE A 222 5.74 5.41 -6.23
CA PHE A 222 6.51 6.57 -6.65
C PHE A 222 6.40 7.70 -5.60
N TYR A 223 5.20 8.05 -5.13
CA TYR A 223 5.05 9.05 -4.08
C TYR A 223 5.77 8.62 -2.79
N LEU A 224 5.63 7.39 -2.38
CA LEU A 224 6.23 6.88 -1.15
C LEU A 224 7.76 6.98 -1.17
N PHE A 225 8.42 6.62 -2.27
CA PHE A 225 9.87 6.46 -2.31
C PHE A 225 10.62 7.68 -2.87
N TRP A 226 9.97 8.57 -3.61
CA TRP A 226 10.66 9.69 -4.28
C TRP A 226 10.22 11.08 -3.83
N MET A 227 9.12 11.25 -3.07
CA MET A 227 8.70 12.58 -2.64
C MET A 227 9.68 13.27 -1.69
N PRO A 228 10.33 12.59 -0.73
CA PRO A 228 11.40 13.22 0.05
C PRO A 228 12.51 13.79 -0.84
N ASP A 229 13.01 13.00 -1.77
CA ASP A 229 14.05 13.38 -2.72
C ASP A 229 13.61 14.55 -3.64
N PHE A 230 12.38 14.52 -4.15
CA PHE A 230 11.82 15.61 -4.95
C PHE A 230 11.83 16.94 -4.20
N LEU A 231 11.38 16.95 -2.94
CA LEU A 231 11.34 18.16 -2.12
C LEU A 231 12.74 18.69 -1.79
N GLU A 232 13.68 17.80 -1.53
CA GLU A 232 15.06 18.16 -1.25
C GLU A 232 15.77 18.70 -2.50
N ARG A 233 15.73 18.00 -3.64
CA ARG A 233 16.44 18.39 -4.87
C ARG A 233 15.81 19.58 -5.58
N ARG A 234 14.50 19.62 -5.69
CA ARG A 234 13.81 20.66 -6.48
C ARG A 234 13.61 21.95 -5.69
N HIS A 235 13.37 21.84 -4.39
CA HIS A 235 13.04 22.97 -3.54
C HIS A 235 14.09 23.28 -2.48
N GLY A 236 15.20 22.55 -2.43
CA GLY A 236 16.32 22.81 -1.52
C GLY A 236 15.98 22.57 -0.04
N LEU A 237 14.95 21.77 0.26
CA LEU A 237 14.56 21.52 1.64
C LEU A 237 15.58 20.59 2.30
N SER A 238 16.05 20.96 3.48
CA SER A 238 16.88 20.09 4.31
C SER A 238 16.05 18.91 4.87
N LEU A 239 16.75 17.87 5.32
CA LEU A 239 16.15 16.70 5.97
C LEU A 239 15.18 17.07 7.11
N ARG A 240 15.45 18.17 7.85
CA ARG A 240 14.55 18.65 8.91
C ARG A 240 13.29 19.35 8.40
N GLN A 241 13.37 19.94 7.21
CA GLN A 241 12.27 20.75 6.65
C GLN A 241 11.28 19.91 5.84
N ILE A 242 11.66 18.73 5.35
CA ILE A 242 10.75 17.87 4.56
C ILE A 242 9.63 17.25 5.38
N GLY A 243 9.74 17.17 6.70
CA GLY A 243 8.80 16.48 7.57
C GLY A 243 7.37 17.02 7.47
N LEU A 244 7.21 18.35 7.65
CA LEU A 244 5.89 18.99 7.59
C LEU A 244 5.24 18.92 6.18
N PRO A 245 5.95 19.21 5.07
CA PRO A 245 5.44 19.00 3.73
C PRO A 245 4.91 17.58 3.48
N ILE A 246 5.66 16.57 3.88
CA ILE A 246 5.25 15.17 3.68
C ILE A 246 4.06 14.81 4.58
N LEU A 247 4.03 15.29 5.82
CA LEU A 247 2.86 15.13 6.70
C LEU A 247 1.59 15.68 6.03
N VAL A 248 1.66 16.89 5.46
CA VAL A 248 0.50 17.50 4.78
C VAL A 248 0.03 16.65 3.60
N ILE A 249 0.96 16.12 2.78
CA ILE A 249 0.62 15.23 1.66
C ILE A 249 -0.17 14.01 2.15
N TYR A 250 0.28 13.32 3.21
CA TYR A 250 -0.39 12.12 3.70
C TYR A 250 -1.71 12.41 4.44
N VAL A 251 -1.80 13.54 5.14
CA VAL A 251 -3.07 14.00 5.73
C VAL A 251 -4.11 14.28 4.63
N LEU A 252 -3.71 14.97 3.56
CA LEU A 252 -4.60 15.17 2.41
C LEU A 252 -4.99 13.84 1.75
N ALA A 253 -4.08 12.87 1.67
CA ALA A 253 -4.38 11.53 1.16
C ALA A 253 -5.49 10.84 1.96
N ASP A 254 -5.47 10.94 3.30
CA ASP A 254 -6.53 10.38 4.16
C ASP A 254 -7.88 11.04 3.91
N PHE A 255 -7.93 12.36 3.81
CA PHE A 255 -9.15 13.08 3.43
C PHE A 255 -9.67 12.64 2.05
N GLY A 256 -8.76 12.39 1.11
CA GLY A 256 -9.10 11.90 -0.22
C GLY A 256 -9.71 10.50 -0.21
N SER A 257 -9.23 9.61 0.63
CA SER A 257 -9.79 8.27 0.82
C SER A 257 -11.26 8.34 1.27
N VAL A 258 -11.54 9.15 2.29
CA VAL A 258 -12.89 9.37 2.81
C VAL A 258 -13.76 10.08 1.77
N GLY A 259 -13.25 11.15 1.14
CA GLY A 259 -13.98 11.95 0.15
C GLY A 259 -14.36 11.16 -1.10
N GLY A 260 -13.46 10.33 -1.62
CA GLY A 260 -13.72 9.46 -2.77
C GLY A 260 -14.77 8.39 -2.48
N GLY A 261 -14.71 7.76 -1.30
CA GLY A 261 -15.73 6.82 -0.82
C GLY A 261 -17.08 7.51 -0.62
N TRP A 262 -17.08 8.67 0.03
CA TRP A 262 -18.28 9.47 0.25
C TRP A 262 -18.95 9.86 -1.05
N LEU A 263 -18.20 10.32 -2.07
CA LEU A 263 -18.76 10.75 -3.35
C LEU A 263 -19.58 9.63 -4.02
N SER A 264 -19.01 8.42 -4.10
CA SER A 264 -19.73 7.30 -4.71
C SER A 264 -20.95 6.87 -3.88
N SER A 265 -20.84 6.87 -2.55
CA SER A 265 -21.96 6.56 -1.64
C SER A 265 -23.07 7.60 -1.76
N PHE A 266 -22.72 8.88 -1.82
CA PHE A 266 -23.68 9.98 -2.01
C PHE A 266 -24.48 9.84 -3.33
N LEU A 267 -23.81 9.48 -4.44
CA LEU A 267 -24.48 9.24 -5.70
C LEU A 267 -25.43 8.04 -5.65
N LEU A 268 -25.02 6.96 -4.95
CA LEU A 268 -25.87 5.78 -4.73
C LEU A 268 -27.12 6.13 -3.90
N HIS A 269 -26.97 6.90 -2.82
CA HIS A 269 -28.12 7.36 -2.02
C HIS A 269 -29.07 8.27 -2.81
N ARG A 270 -28.57 8.96 -3.84
CA ARG A 270 -29.39 9.73 -4.78
C ARG A 270 -30.05 8.88 -5.89
N GLY A 271 -30.03 7.56 -5.77
CA GLY A 271 -30.68 6.64 -6.71
C GLY A 271 -29.91 6.44 -8.02
N LYS A 272 -28.63 6.84 -8.09
CA LYS A 272 -27.81 6.57 -9.28
C LYS A 272 -27.38 5.10 -9.29
N THR A 273 -27.22 4.53 -10.48
CA THR A 273 -26.73 3.13 -10.63
C THR A 273 -25.30 3.00 -10.10
N VAL A 274 -24.94 1.78 -9.65
CA VAL A 274 -23.56 1.46 -9.20
C VAL A 274 -22.55 1.83 -10.29
N ASN A 275 -22.85 1.51 -11.55
CA ASN A 275 -21.99 1.85 -12.68
C ASN A 275 -21.72 3.36 -12.78
N LEU A 276 -22.75 4.19 -12.72
CA LEU A 276 -22.60 5.64 -12.80
C LEU A 276 -21.88 6.20 -11.58
N ALA A 277 -22.27 5.78 -10.38
CA ALA A 277 -21.71 6.28 -9.13
C ALA A 277 -20.19 5.98 -9.01
N ARG A 278 -19.78 4.71 -9.27
CA ARG A 278 -18.38 4.32 -9.23
C ARG A 278 -17.55 5.02 -10.30
N LYS A 279 -17.99 4.99 -11.57
CA LYS A 279 -17.24 5.62 -12.67
C LYS A 279 -17.16 7.14 -12.55
N THR A 280 -18.17 7.80 -12.02
CA THR A 280 -18.12 9.24 -11.74
C THR A 280 -17.10 9.55 -10.66
N ALA A 281 -17.09 8.80 -9.55
CA ALA A 281 -16.10 8.98 -8.50
C ALA A 281 -14.67 8.73 -9.00
N LEU A 282 -14.45 7.66 -9.76
CA LEU A 282 -13.16 7.37 -10.41
C LEU A 282 -12.73 8.48 -11.36
N LEU A 283 -13.65 9.02 -12.19
CA LEU A 283 -13.35 10.10 -13.12
C LEU A 283 -12.97 11.41 -12.41
N VAL A 284 -13.72 11.79 -11.36
CA VAL A 284 -13.41 12.98 -10.55
C VAL A 284 -12.01 12.83 -9.94
N CYS A 285 -11.71 11.69 -9.34
CA CYS A 285 -10.37 11.43 -8.80
C CYS A 285 -9.31 11.47 -9.91
N ALA A 286 -9.53 10.85 -11.07
CA ALA A 286 -8.59 10.86 -12.19
C ALA A 286 -8.27 12.28 -12.68
N ILE A 287 -9.28 13.14 -12.79
CA ILE A 287 -9.12 14.56 -13.17
C ILE A 287 -8.34 15.32 -12.08
N CYS A 288 -8.63 15.07 -10.80
CA CYS A 288 -7.93 15.73 -9.68
C CYS A 288 -6.43 15.33 -9.58
N VAL A 289 -6.01 14.22 -10.19
CA VAL A 289 -4.57 13.88 -10.26
C VAL A 289 -3.85 14.69 -11.32
N VAL A 290 -4.50 15.07 -12.43
CA VAL A 290 -3.85 15.72 -13.58
C VAL A 290 -2.98 16.94 -13.22
N PRO A 291 -3.38 17.84 -12.30
CA PRO A 291 -2.56 19.02 -11.95
C PRO A 291 -1.15 18.69 -11.41
N ILE A 292 -0.86 17.45 -11.01
CA ILE A 292 0.49 17.06 -10.53
C ILE A 292 1.58 17.26 -11.61
N ILE A 293 1.20 17.28 -12.89
CA ILE A 293 2.13 17.54 -14.00
C ILE A 293 2.87 18.87 -13.87
N PHE A 294 2.29 19.81 -13.13
CA PHE A 294 2.90 21.11 -12.87
C PHE A 294 3.80 21.12 -11.61
N ALA A 295 3.81 20.07 -10.78
CA ALA A 295 4.53 20.06 -9.51
C ALA A 295 6.04 20.30 -9.67
N SER A 296 6.66 19.78 -10.76
CA SER A 296 8.08 20.02 -11.06
C SER A 296 8.38 21.43 -11.58
N ARG A 297 7.36 22.19 -11.98
CA ARG A 297 7.53 23.51 -12.61
C ARG A 297 7.31 24.67 -11.64
N VAL A 298 6.53 24.47 -10.59
CA VAL A 298 6.26 25.51 -9.59
C VAL A 298 7.49 25.78 -8.73
N SER A 299 7.74 27.05 -8.40
CA SER A 299 8.84 27.49 -7.54
C SER A 299 8.48 27.43 -6.05
N SER A 300 7.20 27.60 -5.72
CA SER A 300 6.74 27.55 -4.34
C SER A 300 6.69 26.10 -3.81
N VAL A 301 7.34 25.84 -2.69
CA VAL A 301 7.29 24.57 -1.95
C VAL A 301 5.84 24.18 -1.66
N TRP A 302 5.06 25.11 -1.11
CA TRP A 302 3.67 24.82 -0.72
C TRP A 302 2.75 24.58 -1.92
N ALA A 303 2.98 25.26 -3.05
CA ALA A 303 2.25 24.96 -4.27
C ALA A 303 2.55 23.52 -4.76
N ALA A 304 3.83 23.09 -4.73
CA ALA A 304 4.20 21.72 -5.05
C ALA A 304 3.57 20.71 -4.07
N VAL A 305 3.64 20.98 -2.77
CA VAL A 305 3.04 20.14 -1.71
C VAL A 305 1.54 19.98 -1.89
N LEU A 306 0.83 21.06 -2.22
CA LEU A 306 -0.63 21.01 -2.45
C LEU A 306 -0.97 20.24 -3.74
N LEU A 307 -0.18 20.39 -4.82
CA LEU A 307 -0.37 19.62 -6.05
C LEU A 307 -0.15 18.12 -5.82
N VAL A 308 0.93 17.76 -5.13
CA VAL A 308 1.22 16.37 -4.77
C VAL A 308 0.18 15.84 -3.78
N GLY A 309 -0.21 16.64 -2.79
CA GLY A 309 -1.22 16.30 -1.80
C GLY A 309 -2.60 16.07 -2.44
N LEU A 310 -2.99 16.91 -3.39
CA LEU A 310 -4.23 16.72 -4.17
C LEU A 310 -4.17 15.41 -4.97
N ALA A 311 -3.04 15.14 -5.61
CA ALA A 311 -2.86 13.90 -6.36
C ALA A 311 -2.85 12.66 -5.45
N ALA A 312 -2.23 12.74 -4.27
CA ALA A 312 -2.24 11.67 -3.27
C ALA A 312 -3.66 11.44 -2.70
N ALA A 313 -4.41 12.52 -2.44
CA ALA A 313 -5.81 12.47 -2.04
C ALA A 313 -6.67 11.79 -3.12
N ALA A 314 -6.50 12.22 -4.37
CA ALA A 314 -7.21 11.66 -5.50
C ALA A 314 -6.84 10.19 -5.76
N HIS A 315 -5.56 9.80 -5.57
CA HIS A 315 -5.13 8.41 -5.60
C HIS A 315 -5.90 7.56 -4.58
N GLN A 316 -5.94 8.00 -3.33
CA GLN A 316 -6.61 7.25 -2.26
C GLN A 316 -8.12 7.15 -2.52
N GLY A 317 -8.76 8.23 -3.01
CA GLY A 317 -10.16 8.22 -3.40
C GLY A 317 -10.44 7.28 -4.59
N PHE A 318 -9.55 7.26 -5.59
CA PHE A 318 -9.62 6.34 -6.73
C PHE A 318 -9.44 4.89 -6.25
N SER A 319 -8.41 4.62 -5.46
CA SER A 319 -8.10 3.30 -4.91
C SER A 319 -9.26 2.74 -4.07
N THR A 320 -9.87 3.56 -3.21
CA THR A 320 -11.05 3.19 -2.41
C THR A 320 -12.19 2.71 -3.30
N ASN A 321 -12.52 3.45 -4.37
CA ASN A 321 -13.58 3.06 -5.31
C ASN A 321 -13.17 1.84 -6.16
N LEU A 322 -11.92 1.75 -6.58
CA LEU A 322 -11.42 0.59 -7.34
C LEU A 322 -11.52 -0.70 -6.51
N LEU A 323 -11.15 -0.65 -5.22
CA LEU A 323 -11.21 -1.81 -4.32
C LEU A 323 -12.63 -2.31 -4.03
N THR A 324 -13.69 -1.51 -4.30
CA THR A 324 -15.07 -1.99 -4.18
C THR A 324 -15.55 -2.75 -5.42
N LEU A 325 -14.90 -2.58 -6.58
CA LEU A 325 -15.33 -3.19 -7.84
C LEU A 325 -15.39 -4.74 -7.79
N PRO A 326 -14.44 -5.45 -7.16
CA PRO A 326 -14.57 -6.89 -7.00
C PRO A 326 -15.86 -7.30 -6.29
N SER A 327 -16.26 -6.60 -5.23
CA SER A 327 -17.51 -6.90 -4.51
C SER A 327 -18.76 -6.45 -5.27
N ASP A 328 -18.66 -5.45 -6.12
CA ASP A 328 -19.77 -4.99 -6.96
C ASP A 328 -20.02 -5.93 -8.16
N MET A 329 -18.97 -6.61 -8.66
CA MET A 329 -19.04 -7.41 -9.90
C MET A 329 -18.97 -8.93 -9.67
N PHE A 330 -18.46 -9.40 -8.53
CA PHE A 330 -18.24 -10.81 -8.30
C PHE A 330 -19.00 -11.34 -7.08
N PRO A 331 -19.40 -12.63 -7.07
CA PRO A 331 -19.93 -13.27 -5.87
C PRO A 331 -18.92 -13.22 -4.71
N ALA A 332 -19.40 -13.04 -3.49
CA ALA A 332 -18.58 -12.85 -2.28
C ALA A 332 -17.43 -13.87 -2.13
N ARG A 333 -17.68 -15.12 -2.52
CA ARG A 333 -16.74 -16.25 -2.45
C ARG A 333 -15.47 -16.10 -3.31
N VAL A 334 -15.48 -15.29 -4.38
CA VAL A 334 -14.31 -15.07 -5.27
C VAL A 334 -13.69 -13.69 -5.13
N VAL A 335 -14.32 -12.78 -4.39
CA VAL A 335 -13.84 -11.40 -4.20
C VAL A 335 -12.40 -11.36 -3.70
N ALA A 336 -12.05 -12.20 -2.71
CA ALA A 336 -10.70 -12.26 -2.16
C ALA A 336 -9.66 -12.71 -3.21
N SER A 337 -10.02 -13.66 -4.08
CA SER A 337 -9.12 -14.13 -5.14
C SER A 337 -8.90 -13.05 -6.21
N VAL A 338 -9.97 -12.33 -6.59
CA VAL A 338 -9.87 -11.22 -7.55
C VAL A 338 -9.03 -10.08 -6.95
N ALA A 339 -9.27 -9.74 -5.67
CA ALA A 339 -8.50 -8.73 -4.96
C ALA A 339 -7.01 -9.10 -4.86
N GLY A 340 -6.72 -10.39 -4.63
CA GLY A 340 -5.36 -10.92 -4.61
C GLY A 340 -4.64 -10.78 -5.95
N LEU A 341 -5.33 -11.08 -7.06
CA LEU A 341 -4.79 -10.88 -8.42
C LEU A 341 -4.46 -9.41 -8.69
N GLY A 342 -5.37 -8.50 -8.30
CA GLY A 342 -5.12 -7.06 -8.42
C GLY A 342 -3.95 -6.59 -7.55
N GLY A 343 -3.85 -7.10 -6.32
CA GLY A 343 -2.73 -6.79 -5.43
C GLY A 343 -1.38 -7.26 -6.00
N ALA A 344 -1.33 -8.46 -6.59
CA ALA A 344 -0.15 -8.97 -7.28
C ALA A 344 0.24 -8.10 -8.48
N ALA A 345 -0.76 -7.69 -9.29
CA ALA A 345 -0.51 -6.78 -10.41
C ALA A 345 0.01 -5.42 -9.96
N GLY A 346 -0.55 -4.86 -8.88
CA GLY A 346 -0.06 -3.61 -8.27
C GLY A 346 1.38 -3.73 -7.75
N ALA A 347 1.75 -4.87 -7.15
CA ALA A 347 3.11 -5.13 -6.69
C ALA A 347 4.10 -5.21 -7.88
N VAL A 348 3.73 -5.91 -8.97
CA VAL A 348 4.54 -5.95 -10.20
C VAL A 348 4.70 -4.55 -10.76
N GLY A 349 3.62 -3.78 -10.86
CA GLY A 349 3.69 -2.38 -11.27
C GLY A 349 4.63 -1.55 -10.39
N GLY A 350 4.59 -1.76 -9.07
CA GLY A 350 5.50 -1.12 -8.11
C GLY A 350 6.98 -1.46 -8.34
N MET A 351 7.27 -2.71 -8.72
CA MET A 351 8.62 -3.10 -9.12
C MET A 351 9.08 -2.32 -10.36
N LEU A 352 8.24 -2.29 -11.39
CA LEU A 352 8.57 -1.65 -12.66
C LEU A 352 8.77 -0.14 -12.51
N ILE A 353 7.90 0.55 -11.77
CA ILE A 353 8.01 2.00 -11.58
C ILE A 353 9.30 2.38 -10.87
N ALA A 354 9.82 1.52 -9.98
CA ALA A 354 11.09 1.77 -9.31
C ALA A 354 12.24 1.92 -10.31
N GLU A 355 12.33 1.00 -11.26
CA GLU A 355 13.34 1.06 -12.32
C GLU A 355 13.07 2.22 -13.29
N VAL A 356 11.84 2.40 -13.74
CA VAL A 356 11.45 3.47 -14.66
C VAL A 356 11.81 4.84 -14.11
N VAL A 357 11.43 5.16 -12.87
CA VAL A 357 11.72 6.45 -12.27
C VAL A 357 13.23 6.63 -12.06
N ALA A 358 13.92 5.60 -11.58
CA ALA A 358 15.36 5.66 -11.37
C ALA A 358 16.13 5.97 -12.66
N HIS A 359 15.82 5.29 -13.78
CA HIS A 359 16.45 5.55 -15.06
C HIS A 359 16.11 6.95 -15.63
N ILE A 360 14.85 7.38 -15.51
CA ILE A 360 14.44 8.72 -15.94
C ILE A 360 15.23 9.79 -15.16
N LEU A 361 15.33 9.66 -13.83
CA LEU A 361 16.07 10.61 -13.01
C LEU A 361 17.57 10.56 -13.29
N GLN A 362 18.14 9.38 -13.54
CA GLN A 362 19.56 9.24 -13.91
C GLN A 362 19.89 9.94 -15.23
N TRP A 363 19.00 9.88 -16.23
CA TRP A 363 19.25 10.46 -17.54
C TRP A 363 18.87 11.94 -17.63
N THR A 364 17.81 12.36 -16.95
CA THR A 364 17.25 13.70 -17.12
C THR A 364 17.49 14.63 -15.94
N GLY A 365 17.76 14.07 -14.74
CA GLY A 365 17.81 14.82 -13.50
C GLY A 365 16.47 15.48 -13.10
N SER A 366 15.37 15.14 -13.80
CA SER A 366 14.10 15.87 -13.71
C SER A 366 12.94 14.99 -13.36
N TYR A 367 12.08 15.49 -12.47
CA TYR A 367 10.79 14.88 -12.09
C TYR A 367 9.67 15.12 -13.09
N THR A 368 9.88 15.86 -14.18
CA THR A 368 8.84 16.21 -15.14
C THR A 368 8.20 14.98 -15.78
N ILE A 369 9.00 14.00 -16.24
CA ILE A 369 8.48 12.78 -16.85
C ILE A 369 7.77 11.90 -15.80
N PRO A 370 8.32 11.62 -14.60
CA PRO A 370 7.61 10.92 -13.55
C PRO A 370 6.24 11.54 -13.21
N PHE A 371 6.14 12.86 -13.12
CA PHE A 371 4.86 13.52 -12.88
C PHE A 371 3.90 13.48 -14.07
N LEU A 372 4.41 13.47 -15.31
CA LEU A 372 3.56 13.23 -16.49
C LEU A 372 2.97 11.81 -16.47
N ILE A 373 3.78 10.80 -16.14
CA ILE A 373 3.30 9.42 -15.95
C ILE A 373 2.24 9.39 -14.85
N ALA A 374 2.51 10.00 -13.71
CA ALA A 374 1.57 10.03 -12.58
C ALA A 374 0.26 10.71 -12.95
N GLY A 375 0.30 11.88 -13.62
CA GLY A 375 -0.88 12.64 -14.02
C GLY A 375 -1.75 11.96 -15.08
N SER A 376 -1.16 11.11 -15.93
CA SER A 376 -1.87 10.41 -17.01
C SER A 376 -2.38 9.02 -16.63
N ALA A 377 -1.74 8.35 -15.66
CA ALA A 377 -2.00 6.95 -15.33
C ALA A 377 -3.47 6.66 -14.95
N TYR A 378 -4.13 7.57 -14.23
CA TYR A 378 -5.51 7.38 -13.76
C TYR A 378 -6.54 7.52 -14.87
N LEU A 379 -6.34 8.47 -15.78
CA LEU A 379 -7.19 8.59 -16.98
C LEU A 379 -7.02 7.38 -17.88
N LEU A 380 -5.78 6.89 -18.05
CA LEU A 380 -5.49 5.68 -18.80
C LEU A 380 -6.14 4.45 -18.12
N ALA A 381 -6.01 4.31 -16.80
CA ALA A 381 -6.64 3.24 -16.04
C ALA A 381 -8.16 3.24 -16.23
N LEU A 382 -8.80 4.41 -16.11
CA LEU A 382 -10.24 4.55 -16.32
C LEU A 382 -10.64 4.23 -17.76
N ALA A 383 -9.87 4.67 -18.76
CA ALA A 383 -10.12 4.37 -20.17
C ALA A 383 -10.04 2.86 -20.45
N VAL A 384 -8.99 2.17 -19.94
CA VAL A 384 -8.83 0.72 -20.06
C VAL A 384 -10.00 -0.02 -19.37
N MET A 385 -10.37 0.42 -18.16
CA MET A 385 -11.51 -0.16 -17.45
C MET A 385 -12.83 0.06 -18.21
N GLN A 386 -13.03 1.23 -18.83
CA GLN A 386 -14.21 1.53 -19.62
C GLN A 386 -14.28 0.67 -20.90
N LEU A 387 -13.14 0.41 -21.54
CA LEU A 387 -13.07 -0.46 -22.73
C LEU A 387 -13.34 -1.93 -22.37
N LEU A 388 -12.78 -2.42 -21.28
CA LEU A 388 -12.97 -3.80 -20.82
C LEU A 388 -14.37 -4.04 -20.27
N VAL A 389 -14.91 -3.09 -19.49
CA VAL A 389 -16.19 -3.20 -18.79
C VAL A 389 -16.98 -1.90 -18.95
N PRO A 390 -17.67 -1.70 -20.11
CA PRO A 390 -18.51 -0.53 -20.35
C PRO A 390 -19.60 -0.34 -19.29
N LYS A 391 -20.14 -1.46 -18.76
CA LYS A 391 -21.10 -1.48 -17.65
C LYS A 391 -20.61 -2.41 -16.56
N LEU A 392 -20.64 -1.95 -15.30
CA LEU A 392 -20.32 -2.75 -14.12
C LEU A 392 -21.48 -3.68 -13.82
N GLU A 393 -21.47 -4.85 -14.46
CA GLU A 393 -22.50 -5.90 -14.29
C GLU A 393 -21.90 -7.08 -13.52
N ALA A 394 -22.74 -7.71 -12.69
CA ALA A 394 -22.34 -8.87 -11.92
C ALA A 394 -22.02 -10.06 -12.83
N VAL A 395 -20.90 -10.71 -12.58
CA VAL A 395 -20.47 -11.93 -13.28
C VAL A 395 -21.28 -13.12 -12.76
N ARG A 396 -21.86 -13.89 -13.66
CA ARG A 396 -22.46 -15.20 -13.34
C ARG A 396 -21.37 -16.26 -13.46
N ILE A 397 -20.85 -16.71 -12.32
CA ILE A 397 -19.91 -17.83 -12.30
C ILE A 397 -20.74 -19.12 -12.14
N ALA A 398 -20.65 -20.02 -13.10
CA ALA A 398 -21.32 -21.29 -13.06
C ALA A 398 -20.87 -22.11 -11.84
N ILE A 399 -21.80 -22.68 -11.12
CA ILE A 399 -21.50 -23.62 -10.03
C ILE A 399 -21.29 -24.98 -10.72
N PRO A 400 -20.09 -25.60 -10.63
CA PRO A 400 -19.99 -26.99 -11.04
C PRO A 400 -20.98 -27.79 -10.20
N PRO A 401 -21.74 -28.75 -10.82
CA PRO A 401 -22.61 -29.58 -10.05
C PRO A 401 -21.80 -30.30 -8.97
N THR A 402 -22.31 -30.25 -7.76
CA THR A 402 -21.74 -30.99 -6.62
C THR A 402 -21.73 -32.46 -6.99
N ALA A 403 -20.51 -33.05 -7.14
CA ALA A 403 -20.35 -34.50 -7.31
C ALA A 403 -20.59 -35.20 -5.98
#